data_b654f59485c7086fbd1e79a2c35cf7d2
#
_entry.id   b654f59485c7086fbd1e79a2c35cf7d2
#
_cell.length_a   1.000
_cell.length_b   1.000
_cell.length_c   1.000
_cell.angle_alpha   90.00
_cell.angle_beta   90.00
_cell.angle_gamma   90.00
#
_symmetry.space_group_name_H-M   'P 1'
#
loop_
_entity.id
_entity.type
_entity.pdbx_description
1 polymer ?
#
loop_
_entity_poly.entity_id
_entity_poly.type
_entity_poly.pdbx_seq_one_letter_code
_entity_poly.pdbx_strand_id
1 'polypeptide(L)'
;MDFARLLERARAIVLNPRATWPVIAAETDSIGGLYRNWILWLSAVTPLATFIGLAVFGLRLPFIGSLRVGVGTLLTQMLLQYALTLLIVFVLALIAAALAPSFGGRNQRVAALKAIAYAWTPVWVVGVLNLIPLLGPLTALLSLAALGYGAWLLYLGAQATLGVPQERAAGYTAVIIVIGFVLALVMGMLTATLSGMGALARGGTEVSMHTPTGTAAVSVMSQKFEQAARQMQATGDAMQGKAPAPDLAPIKPLAPRQLEALLPAGLPGRARGAVSASRDGVGALLLGQASADYGSGSDAIRLGIVDMGANRAMLTLAGMVQTDERSASGYDKVFQQGGRTVHEQWNAAAKHGEYSVIVGGRFVVKAAGAGVSMDALQQAVDAVDLAQLDRLKDTPGQ
;
A
#
# COMPACT_ATOMS: atom_id res chain seq x y z
N MET A 1 -8.00 15.12 -30.09
CA MET A 1 -6.65 14.95 -29.56
C MET A 1 -5.96 13.80 -30.27
N ASP A 2 -4.71 13.96 -30.65
CA ASP A 2 -3.93 12.91 -31.28
C ASP A 2 -3.11 12.18 -30.21
N PHE A 3 -3.57 10.98 -29.83
CA PHE A 3 -2.93 10.17 -28.78
C PHE A 3 -1.50 9.73 -29.18
N ALA A 4 -1.25 9.56 -30.46
CA ALA A 4 0.07 9.25 -31.00
C ALA A 4 1.06 10.39 -30.69
N ARG A 5 0.65 11.64 -30.91
CA ARG A 5 1.46 12.82 -30.57
C ARG A 5 1.73 12.96 -29.09
N LEU A 6 0.76 12.59 -28.24
CA LEU A 6 0.97 12.60 -26.77
C LEU A 6 2.05 11.59 -26.37
N LEU A 7 1.98 10.36 -26.89
CA LEU A 7 2.98 9.32 -26.61
C LEU A 7 4.36 9.69 -27.16
N GLU A 8 4.43 10.21 -28.38
CA GLU A 8 5.66 10.69 -28.99
C GLU A 8 6.31 11.77 -28.15
N ARG A 9 5.53 12.76 -27.68
CA ARG A 9 6.00 13.85 -26.83
C ARG A 9 6.44 13.32 -25.45
N ALA A 10 5.69 12.40 -24.85
CA ALA A 10 6.07 11.79 -23.57
C ALA A 10 7.40 11.02 -23.71
N ARG A 11 7.56 10.26 -24.80
CA ARG A 11 8.81 9.58 -25.10
C ARG A 11 9.97 10.57 -25.33
N ALA A 12 9.72 11.65 -26.08
CA ALA A 12 10.75 12.66 -26.37
C ALA A 12 11.26 13.35 -25.10
N ILE A 13 10.37 13.78 -24.18
CA ILE A 13 10.78 14.43 -22.93
C ILE A 13 11.51 13.48 -21.98
N VAL A 14 11.13 12.20 -21.96
CA VAL A 14 11.78 11.19 -21.11
C VAL A 14 13.12 10.74 -21.69
N LEU A 15 13.27 10.57 -23.02
CA LEU A 15 14.49 10.02 -23.60
C LEU A 15 15.48 11.10 -24.05
N ASN A 16 14.99 12.28 -24.52
CA ASN A 16 15.80 13.36 -25.07
C ASN A 16 15.43 14.73 -24.49
N PRO A 17 15.48 14.92 -23.15
CA PRO A 17 14.96 16.14 -22.51
C PRO A 17 15.68 17.41 -22.95
N ARG A 18 17.00 17.36 -23.12
CA ARG A 18 17.80 18.54 -23.52
C ARG A 18 17.38 19.10 -24.88
N ALA A 19 17.02 18.24 -25.83
CA ALA A 19 16.52 18.67 -27.13
C ALA A 19 15.03 19.06 -27.08
N THR A 20 14.26 18.44 -26.20
CA THR A 20 12.79 18.64 -26.14
C THR A 20 12.40 19.90 -25.39
N TRP A 21 13.13 20.29 -24.34
CA TRP A 21 12.79 21.49 -23.55
C TRP A 21 12.78 22.80 -24.34
N PRO A 22 13.76 23.10 -25.24
CA PRO A 22 13.70 24.30 -26.06
C PRO A 22 12.46 24.34 -26.97
N VAL A 23 12.03 23.19 -27.50
CA VAL A 23 10.82 23.09 -28.32
C VAL A 23 9.57 23.38 -27.48
N ILE A 24 9.46 22.78 -26.28
CA ILE A 24 8.35 23.05 -25.35
C ILE A 24 8.30 24.52 -24.93
N ALA A 25 9.45 25.13 -24.69
CA ALA A 25 9.55 26.53 -24.30
C ALA A 25 9.07 27.47 -25.39
N ALA A 26 9.37 27.17 -26.65
CA ALA A 26 9.00 27.99 -27.82
C ALA A 26 7.50 27.88 -28.20
N GLU A 27 6.81 26.81 -27.80
CA GLU A 27 5.39 26.63 -28.11
C GLU A 27 4.52 27.66 -27.39
N THR A 28 3.51 28.19 -28.07
CA THR A 28 2.49 29.04 -27.47
C THR A 28 1.34 28.17 -26.94
N ASP A 29 1.20 28.09 -25.64
CA ASP A 29 0.16 27.32 -24.99
C ASP A 29 -0.70 28.21 -24.07
N SER A 30 -1.85 27.68 -23.72
CA SER A 30 -2.68 28.21 -22.63
C SER A 30 -2.76 27.21 -21.48
N ILE A 31 -3.12 27.67 -20.27
CA ILE A 31 -3.35 26.79 -19.12
C ILE A 31 -4.37 25.71 -19.49
N GLY A 32 -5.52 26.08 -20.07
CA GLY A 32 -6.55 25.13 -20.50
C GLY A 32 -6.08 24.17 -21.61
N GLY A 33 -5.21 24.64 -22.50
CA GLY A 33 -4.60 23.83 -23.55
C GLY A 33 -3.69 22.73 -22.95
N LEU A 34 -2.81 23.09 -22.00
CA LEU A 34 -1.94 22.15 -21.32
C LEU A 34 -2.72 21.10 -20.52
N TYR A 35 -3.78 21.53 -19.82
CA TYR A 35 -4.66 20.60 -19.13
C TYR A 35 -5.30 19.62 -20.11
N ARG A 36 -6.00 20.12 -21.11
CA ARG A 36 -6.77 19.29 -22.07
C ARG A 36 -5.90 18.36 -22.90
N ASN A 37 -4.69 18.79 -23.28
CA ASN A 37 -3.84 18.05 -24.21
C ASN A 37 -2.74 17.22 -23.55
N TRP A 38 -2.43 17.45 -22.25
CA TRP A 38 -1.32 16.81 -21.56
C TRP A 38 -1.70 16.31 -20.16
N ILE A 39 -2.07 17.23 -19.26
CA ILE A 39 -2.18 16.94 -17.83
C ILE A 39 -3.31 15.96 -17.55
N LEU A 40 -4.52 16.18 -18.07
CA LEU A 40 -5.68 15.32 -17.83
C LEU A 40 -5.42 13.85 -18.22
N TRP A 41 -4.70 13.62 -19.29
CA TRP A 41 -4.47 12.26 -19.79
C TRP A 41 -3.37 11.54 -19.02
N LEU A 42 -2.23 12.16 -18.84
CA LEU A 42 -1.10 11.53 -18.18
C LEU A 42 -1.31 11.37 -16.68
N SER A 43 -1.90 12.37 -16.02
CA SER A 43 -2.19 12.27 -14.58
C SER A 43 -3.27 11.24 -14.25
N ALA A 44 -4.13 10.86 -15.20
CA ALA A 44 -5.13 9.81 -15.03
C ALA A 44 -4.52 8.40 -14.99
N VAL A 45 -3.32 8.20 -15.54
CA VAL A 45 -2.68 6.88 -15.67
C VAL A 45 -2.54 6.19 -14.31
N THR A 46 -1.96 6.88 -13.33
CA THR A 46 -1.71 6.31 -12.00
C THR A 46 -3.00 5.93 -11.26
N PRO A 47 -4.00 6.83 -11.09
CA PRO A 47 -5.22 6.48 -10.38
C PRO A 47 -6.05 5.40 -11.10
N LEU A 48 -6.11 5.42 -12.43
CA LEU A 48 -6.79 4.38 -13.21
C LEU A 48 -6.09 3.03 -13.08
N ALA A 49 -4.75 2.99 -13.20
CA ALA A 49 -3.97 1.77 -13.05
C ALA A 49 -4.16 1.17 -11.65
N THR A 50 -4.13 2.00 -10.60
CA THR A 50 -4.36 1.57 -9.21
C THR A 50 -5.78 1.03 -9.03
N PHE A 51 -6.79 1.73 -9.54
CA PHE A 51 -8.18 1.28 -9.49
C PHE A 51 -8.37 -0.08 -10.16
N ILE A 52 -7.90 -0.24 -11.41
CA ILE A 52 -8.02 -1.50 -12.14
C ILE A 52 -7.25 -2.60 -11.45
N GLY A 53 -6.01 -2.33 -11.02
CA GLY A 53 -5.16 -3.29 -10.33
C GLY A 53 -5.82 -3.83 -9.06
N LEU A 54 -6.35 -2.95 -8.19
CA LEU A 54 -7.02 -3.36 -6.96
C LEU A 54 -8.40 -3.98 -7.20
N ALA A 55 -9.16 -3.53 -8.20
CA ALA A 55 -10.45 -4.12 -8.53
C ALA A 55 -10.33 -5.54 -9.09
N VAL A 56 -9.30 -5.81 -9.91
CA VAL A 56 -9.09 -7.11 -10.58
C VAL A 56 -8.35 -8.09 -9.65
N PHE A 57 -7.24 -7.66 -9.06
CA PHE A 57 -6.35 -8.55 -8.30
C PHE A 57 -6.56 -8.48 -6.79
N GLY A 58 -7.26 -7.45 -6.28
CA GLY A 58 -7.34 -7.16 -4.85
C GLY A 58 -6.00 -6.75 -4.25
N LEU A 59 -6.01 -6.44 -2.95
CA LEU A 59 -4.79 -6.21 -2.18
C LEU A 59 -4.35 -7.55 -1.58
N ARG A 60 -3.29 -8.14 -2.11
CA ARG A 60 -2.69 -9.36 -1.55
C ARG A 60 -1.71 -8.98 -0.45
N LEU A 61 -2.10 -9.24 0.78
CA LEU A 61 -1.21 -9.11 1.92
C LEU A 61 -0.52 -10.46 2.15
N PRO A 62 0.82 -10.50 2.22
CA PRO A 62 1.51 -11.72 2.58
C PRO A 62 0.94 -12.25 3.90
N PHE A 63 0.61 -13.53 3.97
CA PHE A 63 0.12 -14.25 5.15
C PHE A 63 -1.32 -13.97 5.62
N ILE A 64 -1.97 -12.90 5.14
CA ILE A 64 -3.35 -12.52 5.54
C ILE A 64 -4.37 -12.87 4.45
N GLY A 65 -3.88 -13.17 3.23
CA GLY A 65 -4.74 -13.45 2.08
C GLY A 65 -5.03 -12.24 1.20
N SER A 66 -6.08 -12.30 0.39
CA SER A 66 -6.49 -11.21 -0.50
C SER A 66 -7.58 -10.37 0.16
N LEU A 67 -7.32 -9.10 0.37
CA LEU A 67 -8.31 -8.13 0.81
C LEU A 67 -8.96 -7.49 -0.42
N ARG A 68 -10.26 -7.67 -0.60
CA ARG A 68 -11.01 -6.98 -1.66
C ARG A 68 -11.69 -5.74 -1.08
N VAL A 69 -11.36 -4.60 -1.65
CA VAL A 69 -12.02 -3.33 -1.32
C VAL A 69 -13.21 -3.16 -2.27
N GLY A 70 -14.36 -2.77 -1.75
CA GLY A 70 -15.55 -2.56 -2.56
C GLY A 70 -15.29 -1.61 -3.75
N VAL A 71 -15.80 -1.97 -4.94
CA VAL A 71 -15.58 -1.21 -6.19
C VAL A 71 -16.01 0.25 -6.06
N GLY A 72 -17.10 0.54 -5.32
CA GLY A 72 -17.55 1.90 -5.06
C GLY A 72 -16.53 2.73 -4.28
N THR A 73 -15.90 2.15 -3.25
CA THR A 73 -14.84 2.79 -2.48
C THR A 73 -13.60 3.05 -3.33
N LEU A 74 -13.20 2.07 -4.15
CA LEU A 74 -12.07 2.22 -5.07
C LEU A 74 -12.33 3.32 -6.11
N LEU A 75 -13.55 3.41 -6.65
CA LEU A 75 -13.92 4.44 -7.61
C LEU A 75 -13.89 5.84 -6.97
N THR A 76 -14.45 5.98 -5.77
CA THR A 76 -14.40 7.24 -5.02
C THR A 76 -12.96 7.66 -4.74
N GLN A 77 -12.13 6.72 -4.30
CA GLN A 77 -10.69 6.95 -4.06
C GLN A 77 -9.97 7.39 -5.33
N MET A 78 -10.24 6.71 -6.46
CA MET A 78 -9.66 7.05 -7.76
C MET A 78 -10.02 8.47 -8.19
N LEU A 79 -11.31 8.82 -8.13
CA LEU A 79 -11.78 10.15 -8.53
C LEU A 79 -11.22 11.25 -7.62
N LEU A 80 -11.19 11.02 -6.32
CA LEU A 80 -10.62 11.95 -5.35
C LEU A 80 -9.12 12.15 -5.62
N GLN A 81 -8.35 11.06 -5.75
CA GLN A 81 -6.92 11.13 -6.04
C GLN A 81 -6.63 11.86 -7.35
N TYR A 82 -7.42 11.59 -8.39
CA TYR A 82 -7.28 12.26 -9.67
C TYR A 82 -7.54 13.76 -9.56
N ALA A 83 -8.66 14.17 -8.95
CA ALA A 83 -8.98 15.57 -8.74
C ALA A 83 -7.90 16.32 -7.92
N LEU A 84 -7.40 15.68 -6.85
CA LEU A 84 -6.34 16.24 -6.03
C LEU A 84 -5.01 16.36 -6.79
N THR A 85 -4.67 15.40 -7.65
CA THR A 85 -3.48 15.47 -8.51
C THR A 85 -3.56 16.68 -9.45
N LEU A 86 -4.71 16.90 -10.08
CA LEU A 86 -4.92 18.07 -10.94
C LEU A 86 -4.76 19.38 -10.18
N LEU A 87 -5.29 19.43 -8.95
CA LEU A 87 -5.17 20.60 -8.09
C LEU A 87 -3.72 20.85 -7.65
N ILE A 88 -2.99 19.80 -7.23
CA ILE A 88 -1.58 19.90 -6.83
C ILE A 88 -0.73 20.46 -7.97
N VAL A 89 -0.87 19.93 -9.17
CA VAL A 89 -0.11 20.40 -10.36
C VAL A 89 -0.36 21.89 -10.59
N PHE A 90 -1.60 22.33 -10.46
CA PHE A 90 -1.94 23.74 -10.63
C PHE A 90 -1.35 24.64 -9.52
N VAL A 91 -1.56 24.26 -8.26
CA VAL A 91 -1.06 25.03 -7.10
C VAL A 91 0.45 25.10 -7.12
N LEU A 92 1.12 23.95 -7.39
CA LEU A 92 2.57 23.91 -7.47
C LEU A 92 3.11 24.78 -8.63
N ALA A 93 2.42 24.82 -9.77
CA ALA A 93 2.78 25.68 -10.89
C ALA A 93 2.61 27.19 -10.54
N LEU A 94 1.57 27.55 -9.78
CA LEU A 94 1.41 28.93 -9.30
C LEU A 94 2.53 29.34 -8.35
N ILE A 95 2.89 28.46 -7.41
CA ILE A 95 3.99 28.69 -6.46
C ILE A 95 5.32 28.79 -7.23
N ALA A 96 5.54 27.87 -8.18
CA ALA A 96 6.73 27.88 -9.02
C ALA A 96 6.87 29.18 -9.82
N ALA A 97 5.78 29.69 -10.38
CA ALA A 97 5.77 30.99 -11.08
C ALA A 97 6.09 32.17 -10.13
N ALA A 98 5.49 32.16 -8.93
CA ALA A 98 5.70 33.21 -7.94
C ALA A 98 7.12 33.23 -7.37
N LEU A 99 7.77 32.08 -7.24
CA LEU A 99 9.14 31.94 -6.74
C LEU A 99 10.20 32.18 -7.81
N ALA A 100 9.92 32.04 -9.11
CA ALA A 100 10.89 32.19 -10.17
C ALA A 100 11.69 33.52 -10.13
N PRO A 101 11.08 34.69 -9.87
CA PRO A 101 11.84 35.96 -9.79
C PRO A 101 12.90 35.97 -8.67
N SER A 102 12.64 35.33 -7.53
CA SER A 102 13.62 35.23 -6.43
C SER A 102 14.90 34.47 -6.82
N PHE A 103 14.79 33.65 -7.87
CA PHE A 103 15.92 32.91 -8.44
C PHE A 103 16.40 33.50 -9.77
N GLY A 104 15.99 34.70 -10.13
CA GLY A 104 16.40 35.39 -11.36
C GLY A 104 15.63 34.97 -12.62
N GLY A 105 14.56 34.22 -12.47
CA GLY A 105 13.64 33.84 -13.56
C GLY A 105 12.50 34.82 -13.74
N ARG A 106 11.52 34.44 -14.56
CA ARG A 106 10.33 35.26 -14.88
C ARG A 106 9.06 34.67 -14.28
N ASN A 107 8.19 35.54 -13.71
CA ASN A 107 6.88 35.12 -13.23
C ASN A 107 5.92 34.91 -14.41
N GLN A 108 5.93 33.71 -14.98
CA GLN A 108 5.08 33.32 -16.10
C GLN A 108 4.34 32.02 -15.75
N ARG A 109 3.03 32.12 -15.47
CA ARG A 109 2.20 30.98 -15.02
C ARG A 109 2.18 29.80 -16.00
N VAL A 110 2.05 30.09 -17.30
CA VAL A 110 2.03 29.05 -18.35
C VAL A 110 3.38 28.34 -18.46
N ALA A 111 4.48 29.10 -18.38
CA ALA A 111 5.84 28.54 -18.41
C ALA A 111 6.11 27.66 -17.20
N ALA A 112 5.68 28.08 -16.00
CA ALA A 112 5.78 27.28 -14.78
C ALA A 112 4.93 26.00 -14.87
N LEU A 113 3.71 26.09 -15.39
CA LEU A 113 2.87 24.92 -15.59
C LEU A 113 3.49 23.92 -16.58
N LYS A 114 4.11 24.39 -17.66
CA LYS A 114 4.91 23.55 -18.56
C LYS A 114 6.04 22.86 -17.78
N ALA A 115 6.85 23.61 -17.06
CA ALA A 115 7.97 23.05 -16.29
C ALA A 115 7.50 21.92 -15.34
N ILE A 116 6.43 22.14 -14.58
CA ILE A 116 5.90 21.16 -13.63
C ILE A 116 5.28 19.96 -14.38
N ALA A 117 4.39 20.18 -15.34
CA ALA A 117 3.64 19.12 -16.02
C ALA A 117 4.56 18.14 -16.79
N TYR A 118 5.53 18.68 -17.53
CA TYR A 118 6.47 17.83 -18.25
C TYR A 118 7.51 17.16 -17.35
N ALA A 119 7.92 17.81 -16.26
CA ALA A 119 8.83 17.20 -15.29
C ALA A 119 8.16 16.02 -14.55
N TRP A 120 6.85 16.02 -14.35
CA TRP A 120 6.09 14.94 -13.69
C TRP A 120 5.82 13.74 -14.58
N THR A 121 6.06 13.85 -15.89
CA THR A 121 5.80 12.78 -16.88
C THR A 121 6.37 11.42 -16.51
N PRO A 122 7.64 11.28 -16.06
CA PRO A 122 8.21 9.98 -15.68
C PRO A 122 7.42 9.31 -14.53
N VAL A 123 6.96 10.09 -13.57
CA VAL A 123 6.18 9.59 -12.41
C VAL A 123 4.84 9.03 -12.89
N TRP A 124 4.14 9.72 -13.76
CA TRP A 124 2.87 9.26 -14.33
C TRP A 124 3.05 8.00 -15.19
N VAL A 125 4.13 7.94 -15.98
CA VAL A 125 4.43 6.76 -16.82
C VAL A 125 4.72 5.52 -15.96
N VAL A 126 5.53 5.66 -14.91
CA VAL A 126 5.80 4.56 -13.97
C VAL A 126 4.53 4.13 -13.25
N GLY A 127 3.58 5.03 -13.02
CA GLY A 127 2.29 4.74 -12.41
C GLY A 127 1.47 3.65 -13.10
N VAL A 128 1.73 3.34 -14.38
CA VAL A 128 1.08 2.22 -15.09
C VAL A 128 1.35 0.87 -14.43
N LEU A 129 2.48 0.72 -13.74
CA LEU A 129 2.83 -0.53 -13.04
C LEU A 129 1.91 -0.86 -11.86
N ASN A 130 1.13 0.12 -11.38
CA ASN A 130 0.10 -0.13 -10.37
C ASN A 130 -1.06 -1.01 -10.88
N LEU A 131 -1.13 -1.28 -12.19
CA LEU A 131 -2.02 -2.31 -12.74
C LEU A 131 -1.76 -3.70 -12.15
N ILE A 132 -0.55 -3.96 -11.70
CA ILE A 132 -0.15 -5.27 -11.14
C ILE A 132 0.33 -5.04 -9.70
N PRO A 133 -0.57 -5.15 -8.68
CA PRO A 133 -0.21 -4.88 -7.29
C PRO A 133 0.95 -5.72 -6.74
N LEU A 134 1.17 -6.92 -7.33
CA LEU A 134 2.31 -7.79 -6.99
C LEU A 134 3.67 -7.12 -7.26
N LEU A 135 3.74 -6.19 -8.22
CA LEU A 135 4.94 -5.42 -8.53
C LEU A 135 5.17 -4.23 -7.58
N GLY A 136 4.40 -4.12 -6.49
CA GLY A 136 4.46 -2.99 -5.55
C GLY A 136 5.89 -2.58 -5.14
N PRO A 137 6.78 -3.49 -4.68
CA PRO A 137 8.16 -3.15 -4.33
C PRO A 137 8.97 -2.59 -5.51
N LEU A 138 8.81 -3.18 -6.70
CA LEU A 138 9.46 -2.70 -7.93
C LEU A 138 8.90 -1.33 -8.34
N THR A 139 7.58 -1.17 -8.27
CA THR A 139 6.91 0.11 -8.55
C THR A 139 7.41 1.20 -7.61
N ALA A 140 7.59 0.91 -6.33
CA ALA A 140 8.12 1.86 -5.35
C ALA A 140 9.55 2.32 -5.69
N LEU A 141 10.44 1.37 -6.04
CA LEU A 141 11.80 1.67 -6.46
C LEU A 141 11.84 2.52 -7.74
N LEU A 142 11.06 2.13 -8.75
CA LEU A 142 10.99 2.87 -10.01
C LEU A 142 10.32 4.24 -9.83
N SER A 143 9.36 4.39 -8.93
CA SER A 143 8.77 5.69 -8.61
C SER A 143 9.76 6.62 -7.94
N LEU A 144 10.63 6.11 -7.05
CA LEU A 144 11.71 6.89 -6.45
C LEU A 144 12.73 7.34 -7.51
N ALA A 145 13.10 6.45 -8.44
CA ALA A 145 13.97 6.79 -9.57
C ALA A 145 13.31 7.83 -10.49
N ALA A 146 12.00 7.67 -10.77
CA ALA A 146 11.22 8.61 -11.59
C ALA A 146 11.10 10.00 -10.92
N LEU A 147 10.99 10.06 -9.59
CA LEU A 147 11.03 11.33 -8.83
C LEU A 147 12.38 12.03 -8.97
N GLY A 148 13.48 11.31 -8.78
CA GLY A 148 14.83 11.85 -8.99
C GLY A 148 15.04 12.34 -10.43
N TYR A 149 14.57 11.55 -11.40
CA TYR A 149 14.61 11.94 -12.81
C TYR A 149 13.72 13.15 -13.10
N GLY A 150 12.52 13.20 -12.53
CA GLY A 150 11.60 14.35 -12.62
C GLY A 150 12.20 15.63 -12.04
N ALA A 151 12.96 15.51 -10.95
CA ALA A 151 13.72 16.62 -10.39
C ALA A 151 14.76 17.17 -11.39
N TRP A 152 15.46 16.29 -12.06
CA TRP A 152 16.42 16.70 -13.11
C TRP A 152 15.70 17.33 -14.32
N LEU A 153 14.55 16.78 -14.73
CA LEU A 153 13.71 17.39 -15.77
C LEU A 153 13.25 18.80 -15.36
N LEU A 154 12.84 18.98 -14.11
CA LEU A 154 12.42 20.29 -13.60
C LEU A 154 13.58 21.29 -13.60
N TYR A 155 14.80 20.83 -13.23
CA TYR A 155 16.01 21.64 -13.32
C TYR A 155 16.25 22.16 -14.73
N LEU A 156 16.12 21.31 -15.76
CA LEU A 156 16.25 21.72 -17.17
C LEU A 156 15.08 22.61 -17.61
N GLY A 157 13.86 22.25 -17.21
CA GLY A 157 12.63 22.97 -17.53
C GLY A 157 12.59 24.37 -16.98
N ALA A 158 13.05 24.59 -15.74
CA ALA A 158 13.12 25.90 -15.11
C ALA A 158 14.02 26.87 -15.88
N GLN A 159 15.12 26.38 -16.41
CA GLN A 159 16.02 27.17 -17.26
C GLN A 159 15.39 27.50 -18.61
N ALA A 160 14.83 26.48 -19.27
CA ALA A 160 14.30 26.62 -20.62
C ALA A 160 13.01 27.45 -20.67
N THR A 161 12.08 27.27 -19.71
CA THR A 161 10.74 27.90 -19.76
C THR A 161 10.65 29.18 -18.92
N LEU A 162 11.25 29.21 -17.72
CA LEU A 162 11.18 30.33 -16.78
C LEU A 162 12.40 31.26 -16.89
N GLY A 163 13.44 30.85 -17.61
CA GLY A 163 14.68 31.62 -17.74
C GLY A 163 15.46 31.73 -16.43
N VAL A 164 15.33 30.76 -15.51
CA VAL A 164 16.13 30.73 -14.29
C VAL A 164 17.59 30.46 -14.65
N PRO A 165 18.57 31.30 -14.20
CA PRO A 165 19.99 31.09 -14.46
C PRO A 165 20.46 29.74 -13.96
N GLN A 166 21.37 29.10 -14.69
CA GLN A 166 21.89 27.75 -14.38
C GLN A 166 22.42 27.65 -12.95
N GLU A 167 23.10 28.69 -12.47
CA GLU A 167 23.69 28.76 -11.13
C GLU A 167 22.64 28.69 -10.01
N ARG A 168 21.42 29.16 -10.27
CA ARG A 168 20.31 29.23 -9.30
C ARG A 168 19.27 28.15 -9.54
N ALA A 169 19.31 27.47 -10.69
CA ALA A 169 18.30 26.48 -11.08
C ALA A 169 18.25 25.28 -10.14
N ALA A 170 19.39 24.84 -9.59
CA ALA A 170 19.43 23.74 -8.61
C ALA A 170 18.71 24.13 -7.30
N GLY A 171 18.98 25.33 -6.77
CA GLY A 171 18.29 25.84 -5.56
C GLY A 171 16.80 26.02 -5.80
N TYR A 172 16.40 26.58 -6.95
CA TYR A 172 14.98 26.68 -7.33
C TYR A 172 14.29 25.31 -7.37
N THR A 173 14.90 24.35 -8.04
CA THR A 173 14.37 22.98 -8.15
C THR A 173 14.23 22.32 -6.78
N ALA A 174 15.23 22.45 -5.92
CA ALA A 174 15.18 21.89 -4.56
C ALA A 174 14.01 22.46 -3.74
N VAL A 175 13.80 23.80 -3.79
CA VAL A 175 12.69 24.46 -3.09
C VAL A 175 11.35 23.97 -3.63
N ILE A 176 11.16 23.89 -4.95
CA ILE A 176 9.93 23.40 -5.55
C ILE A 176 9.63 21.95 -5.17
N ILE A 177 10.66 21.09 -5.12
CA ILE A 177 10.50 19.68 -4.70
C ILE A 177 10.04 19.61 -3.23
N VAL A 178 10.66 20.38 -2.34
CA VAL A 178 10.28 20.42 -0.92
C VAL A 178 8.82 20.88 -0.77
N ILE A 179 8.44 21.95 -1.47
CA ILE A 179 7.05 22.43 -1.46
C ILE A 179 6.10 21.37 -2.04
N GLY A 180 6.46 20.74 -3.15
CA GLY A 180 5.69 19.64 -3.75
C GLY A 180 5.50 18.46 -2.80
N PHE A 181 6.55 18.10 -2.05
CA PHE A 181 6.48 17.07 -1.03
C PHE A 181 5.54 17.44 0.13
N VAL A 182 5.63 18.68 0.64
CA VAL A 182 4.71 19.18 1.68
C VAL A 182 3.27 19.18 1.19
N LEU A 183 3.02 19.67 -0.04
CA LEU A 183 1.68 19.61 -0.65
C LEU A 183 1.19 18.18 -0.78
N ALA A 184 2.03 17.24 -1.20
CA ALA A 184 1.67 15.82 -1.31
C ALA A 184 1.32 15.21 0.06
N LEU A 185 2.05 15.56 1.13
CA LEU A 185 1.71 15.14 2.50
C LEU A 185 0.36 15.69 2.97
N VAL A 186 0.12 16.98 2.78
CA VAL A 186 -1.16 17.63 3.15
C VAL A 186 -2.32 16.98 2.39
N MET A 187 -2.14 16.72 1.09
CA MET A 187 -3.17 16.10 0.27
C MET A 187 -3.36 14.61 0.61
N GLY A 188 -2.30 13.91 0.99
CA GLY A 188 -2.39 12.54 1.51
C GLY A 188 -3.21 12.48 2.79
N MET A 189 -3.00 13.42 3.73
CA MET A 189 -3.81 13.56 4.93
C MET A 189 -5.28 13.89 4.60
N LEU A 190 -5.50 14.80 3.65
CA LEU A 190 -6.85 15.16 3.20
C LEU A 190 -7.57 13.98 2.55
N THR A 191 -6.88 13.22 1.70
CA THR A 191 -7.42 12.01 1.09
C THR A 191 -7.78 10.98 2.16
N ALA A 192 -6.90 10.73 3.13
CA ALA A 192 -7.17 9.81 4.22
C ALA A 192 -8.40 10.24 5.05
N THR A 193 -8.60 11.54 5.27
CA THR A 193 -9.78 12.04 5.99
C THR A 193 -11.07 11.92 5.19
N LEU A 194 -11.04 12.25 3.90
CA LEU A 194 -12.23 12.26 3.04
C LEU A 194 -12.66 10.84 2.62
N SER A 195 -11.75 9.89 2.51
CA SER A 195 -12.06 8.48 2.19
C SER A 195 -12.53 7.66 3.41
N GLY A 196 -12.82 8.28 4.55
CA GLY A 196 -13.24 7.59 5.77
C GLY A 196 -12.09 6.88 6.53
N MET A 197 -10.93 6.71 5.92
CA MET A 197 -9.74 6.17 6.59
C MET A 197 -9.19 7.13 7.65
N GLY A 198 -9.36 8.43 7.48
CA GLY A 198 -9.00 9.44 8.46
C GLY A 198 -10.00 9.57 9.61
N ALA A 199 -11.26 9.22 9.41
CA ALA A 199 -12.25 9.11 10.48
C ALA A 199 -11.91 7.95 11.41
N LEU A 200 -11.42 6.85 10.84
CA LEU A 200 -10.88 5.71 11.58
C LEU A 200 -9.61 6.09 12.39
N ALA A 201 -8.76 6.97 11.88
CA ALA A 201 -7.54 7.41 12.56
C ALA A 201 -7.79 8.48 13.65
N ARG A 202 -8.94 9.19 13.63
CA ARG A 202 -9.27 10.25 14.60
C ARG A 202 -10.29 9.87 15.65
N GLY A 203 -10.78 8.61 15.66
CA GLY A 203 -11.69 8.11 16.72
C GLY A 203 -13.05 8.84 16.81
N GLY A 204 -13.47 9.55 15.77
CA GLY A 204 -14.67 10.38 15.82
C GLY A 204 -15.39 10.52 14.50
N THR A 205 -16.18 9.53 14.14
CA THR A 205 -17.43 9.70 13.37
C THR A 205 -18.30 8.47 13.56
N GLU A 206 -19.55 8.70 13.95
CA GLU A 206 -20.61 7.71 13.88
C GLU A 206 -20.79 7.27 12.42
N VAL A 207 -20.13 6.19 12.04
CA VAL A 207 -20.48 5.46 10.82
C VAL A 207 -21.73 4.67 11.18
N SER A 208 -22.90 5.22 10.89
CA SER A 208 -24.17 4.51 10.97
C SER A 208 -24.20 3.43 9.90
N MET A 209 -23.57 2.29 10.17
CA MET A 209 -23.88 1.06 9.46
C MET A 209 -25.15 0.49 10.10
N HIS A 210 -26.24 0.54 9.36
CA HIS A 210 -27.44 -0.21 9.68
C HIS A 210 -27.13 -1.70 9.55
N THR A 211 -26.67 -2.30 10.65
CA THR A 211 -26.69 -3.75 10.82
C THR A 211 -27.77 -4.11 11.83
N PRO A 212 -28.54 -5.20 11.63
CA PRO A 212 -29.66 -5.57 12.51
C PRO A 212 -29.27 -5.97 13.94
N THR A 213 -28.01 -5.90 14.31
CA THR A 213 -27.50 -6.31 15.63
C THR A 213 -26.71 -5.19 16.29
N GLY A 214 -27.44 -4.36 17.05
CA GLY A 214 -27.05 -3.68 18.28
C GLY A 214 -25.82 -2.78 18.31
N THR A 215 -26.04 -1.56 18.81
CA THR A 215 -25.08 -0.50 19.18
C THR A 215 -23.84 -0.94 20.01
N ALA A 216 -23.83 -2.12 20.61
CA ALA A 216 -22.72 -2.63 21.40
C ALA A 216 -21.48 -3.03 20.55
N ALA A 217 -21.67 -3.51 19.32
CA ALA A 217 -20.55 -3.90 18.45
C ALA A 217 -19.77 -2.69 17.93
N VAL A 218 -20.44 -1.55 17.72
CA VAL A 218 -19.81 -0.31 17.22
C VAL A 218 -18.94 0.34 18.30
N SER A 219 -19.34 0.30 19.57
CA SER A 219 -18.56 0.88 20.67
C SER A 219 -17.26 0.07 20.96
N VAL A 220 -17.31 -1.25 20.85
CA VAL A 220 -16.11 -2.10 21.01
C VAL A 220 -15.13 -1.91 19.83
N MET A 221 -15.67 -1.69 18.63
CA MET A 221 -14.87 -1.45 17.44
C MET A 221 -14.21 -0.08 17.48
N SER A 222 -14.91 0.98 17.92
CA SER A 222 -14.32 2.31 18.11
C SER A 222 -13.23 2.32 19.18
N GLN A 223 -13.42 1.64 20.31
CA GLN A 223 -12.41 1.53 21.36
C GLN A 223 -11.15 0.79 20.89
N LYS A 224 -11.29 -0.31 20.15
CA LYS A 224 -10.14 -1.03 19.57
C LYS A 224 -9.40 -0.20 18.52
N PHE A 225 -10.13 0.58 17.75
CA PHE A 225 -9.55 1.48 16.75
C PHE A 225 -8.81 2.65 17.39
N GLU A 226 -9.37 3.27 18.44
CA GLU A 226 -8.67 4.28 19.24
C GLU A 226 -7.39 3.72 19.88
N GLN A 227 -7.42 2.49 20.39
CA GLN A 227 -6.23 1.82 20.89
C GLN A 227 -5.18 1.63 19.81
N ALA A 228 -5.56 1.15 18.62
CA ALA A 228 -4.62 0.98 17.50
C ALA A 228 -4.05 2.31 17.00
N ALA A 229 -4.86 3.38 16.94
CA ALA A 229 -4.42 4.71 16.55
C ALA A 229 -3.46 5.32 17.58
N ARG A 230 -3.76 5.20 18.87
CA ARG A 230 -2.87 5.62 19.97
C ARG A 230 -1.55 4.83 19.95
N GLN A 231 -1.59 3.55 19.61
CA GLN A 231 -0.41 2.71 19.48
C GLN A 231 0.48 3.09 18.30
N MET A 232 -0.12 3.42 17.13
CA MET A 232 0.64 3.95 15.98
C MET A 232 1.27 5.30 16.30
N GLN A 233 0.56 6.17 16.99
CA GLN A 233 1.08 7.48 17.39
C GLN A 233 2.21 7.33 18.41
N ALA A 234 2.05 6.46 19.42
CA ALA A 234 3.07 6.17 20.40
C ALA A 234 4.31 5.46 19.79
N THR A 235 4.13 4.63 18.76
CA THR A 235 5.25 4.05 17.99
C THR A 235 5.99 5.13 17.21
N GLY A 236 5.27 6.07 16.60
CA GLY A 236 5.85 7.24 15.93
C GLY A 236 6.64 8.14 16.91
N ASP A 237 6.11 8.38 18.09
CA ASP A 237 6.76 9.18 19.14
C ASP A 237 7.98 8.46 19.75
N ALA A 238 7.92 7.14 19.88
CA ALA A 238 9.06 6.33 20.32
C ALA A 238 10.19 6.28 19.29
N MET A 239 9.86 6.20 17.99
CA MET A 239 10.85 6.30 16.90
C MET A 239 11.50 7.69 16.84
N GLN A 240 10.85 8.74 17.33
CA GLN A 240 11.37 10.10 17.44
C GLN A 240 12.03 10.39 18.80
N GLY A 241 12.12 9.39 19.69
CA GLY A 241 12.70 9.55 21.04
C GLY A 241 11.90 10.44 22.00
N LYS A 242 10.63 10.71 21.70
CA LYS A 242 9.77 11.63 22.47
C LYS A 242 8.97 10.97 23.58
N ALA A 243 8.83 9.64 23.56
CA ALA A 243 8.08 8.88 24.57
C ALA A 243 8.66 7.47 24.76
N PRO A 244 8.48 6.82 25.92
CA PRO A 244 8.82 5.41 26.11
C PRO A 244 7.97 4.55 25.16
N ALA A 245 8.58 3.50 24.60
CA ALA A 245 7.93 2.60 23.66
C ALA A 245 6.67 1.97 24.29
N PRO A 246 5.54 1.95 23.57
CA PRO A 246 4.33 1.28 24.05
C PRO A 246 4.53 -0.24 24.10
N ASP A 247 3.63 -0.96 24.82
CA ASP A 247 3.62 -2.42 24.96
C ASP A 247 3.63 -3.24 23.65
N LEU A 248 3.58 -2.56 22.49
CA LEU A 248 3.76 -3.11 21.16
C LEU A 248 5.13 -2.77 20.55
N ALA A 249 6.15 -2.55 21.35
CA ALA A 249 7.51 -2.49 20.82
C ALA A 249 7.76 -3.67 19.85
N PRO A 250 8.44 -3.45 18.72
CA PRO A 250 8.75 -4.52 17.79
C PRO A 250 9.44 -5.66 18.53
N ILE A 251 8.82 -6.83 18.60
CA ILE A 251 9.42 -8.01 19.22
C ILE A 251 10.15 -8.76 18.11
N LYS A 252 11.42 -9.07 18.34
CA LYS A 252 12.21 -9.89 17.42
C LYS A 252 11.49 -11.21 17.19
N PRO A 253 11.22 -11.64 15.95
CA PRO A 253 10.57 -12.91 15.65
C PRO A 253 11.35 -14.10 16.21
N LEU A 254 10.66 -15.16 16.60
CA LEU A 254 11.25 -16.42 17.07
C LEU A 254 12.27 -16.96 16.06
N ALA A 255 13.26 -17.70 16.56
CA ALA A 255 14.23 -18.36 15.69
C ALA A 255 13.53 -19.41 14.78
N PRO A 256 13.99 -19.61 13.53
CA PRO A 256 13.38 -20.56 12.60
C PRO A 256 13.17 -21.95 13.20
N ARG A 257 14.14 -22.47 13.93
CA ARG A 257 14.04 -23.77 14.61
C ARG A 257 12.97 -23.81 15.71
N GLN A 258 12.73 -22.70 16.37
CA GLN A 258 11.67 -22.60 17.39
C GLN A 258 10.28 -22.65 16.74
N LEU A 259 10.10 -21.95 15.60
CA LEU A 259 8.86 -22.02 14.83
C LEU A 259 8.63 -23.39 14.21
N GLU A 260 9.69 -24.03 13.70
CA GLU A 260 9.62 -25.40 13.18
C GLU A 260 9.16 -26.40 14.24
N ALA A 261 9.65 -26.28 15.49
CA ALA A 261 9.27 -27.14 16.60
C ALA A 261 7.79 -27.02 17.02
N LEU A 262 7.12 -25.92 16.63
CA LEU A 262 5.68 -25.71 16.88
C LEU A 262 4.80 -26.36 15.81
N LEU A 263 5.36 -26.81 14.68
CA LEU A 263 4.62 -27.55 13.67
C LEU A 263 4.37 -29.00 14.11
N PRO A 264 3.15 -29.53 13.95
CA PRO A 264 2.83 -30.90 14.36
C PRO A 264 3.69 -31.94 13.62
N ALA A 265 3.98 -33.06 14.28
CA ALA A 265 4.75 -34.16 13.70
C ALA A 265 4.00 -34.88 12.56
N GLY A 266 2.68 -34.75 12.49
CA GLY A 266 1.80 -35.28 11.46
C GLY A 266 0.40 -34.73 11.62
N LEU A 267 -0.41 -34.83 10.59
CA LEU A 267 -1.86 -34.56 10.62
C LEU A 267 -2.64 -35.88 10.46
N PRO A 268 -3.93 -35.92 10.83
CA PRO A 268 -4.74 -37.13 10.66
C PRO A 268 -4.65 -37.68 9.25
N GLY A 269 -4.10 -38.92 9.11
CA GLY A 269 -3.91 -39.58 7.82
C GLY A 269 -2.82 -38.99 6.91
N ARG A 270 -2.01 -38.03 7.39
CA ARG A 270 -0.97 -37.35 6.59
C ARG A 270 0.34 -37.25 7.36
N ALA A 271 1.38 -37.90 6.84
CA ALA A 271 2.73 -37.75 7.36
C ALA A 271 3.32 -36.37 7.03
N ARG A 272 4.16 -35.84 7.92
CA ARG A 272 4.91 -34.61 7.67
C ARG A 272 5.99 -34.86 6.62
N GLY A 273 6.01 -34.09 5.56
CA GLY A 273 6.98 -34.12 4.48
C GLY A 273 8.06 -33.03 4.64
N ALA A 274 8.31 -32.32 3.55
CA ALA A 274 9.31 -31.24 3.52
C ALA A 274 8.97 -30.11 4.51
N VAL A 275 9.98 -29.67 5.25
CA VAL A 275 9.88 -28.54 6.20
C VAL A 275 10.78 -27.42 5.72
N SER A 276 10.28 -26.20 5.77
CA SER A 276 11.03 -24.98 5.50
C SER A 276 10.86 -24.00 6.66
N ALA A 277 11.96 -23.45 7.14
CA ALA A 277 11.93 -22.42 8.17
C ALA A 277 12.96 -21.34 7.86
N SER A 278 12.54 -20.07 7.92
CA SER A 278 13.39 -18.93 7.63
C SER A 278 13.05 -17.72 8.51
N ARG A 279 13.95 -16.75 8.50
CA ARG A 279 13.73 -15.43 9.06
C ARG A 279 14.17 -14.42 8.01
N ASP A 280 13.21 -13.69 7.46
CA ASP A 280 13.41 -12.82 6.32
C ASP A 280 13.01 -11.38 6.66
N GLY A 281 13.70 -10.40 6.05
CA GLY A 281 13.41 -8.99 6.22
C GLY A 281 14.48 -8.23 7.01
N VAL A 282 14.28 -6.92 7.15
CA VAL A 282 15.20 -6.00 7.83
C VAL A 282 14.41 -5.05 8.73
N GLY A 283 14.87 -4.84 9.94
CA GLY A 283 14.25 -3.90 10.88
C GLY A 283 12.79 -4.25 11.20
N ALA A 284 11.90 -3.29 11.05
CA ALA A 284 10.46 -3.46 11.31
C ALA A 284 9.76 -4.42 10.32
N LEU A 285 10.39 -4.81 9.21
CA LEU A 285 9.87 -5.78 8.25
C LEU A 285 10.38 -7.20 8.48
N LEU A 286 11.05 -7.44 9.61
CA LEU A 286 11.57 -8.76 9.95
C LEU A 286 10.42 -9.73 10.28
N LEU A 287 10.37 -10.88 9.61
CA LEU A 287 9.38 -11.94 9.78
C LEU A 287 10.08 -13.26 10.07
N GLY A 288 9.52 -14.04 10.98
CA GLY A 288 9.88 -15.45 11.15
C GLY A 288 8.82 -16.33 10.51
N GLN A 289 9.21 -17.37 9.82
CA GLN A 289 8.25 -18.33 9.25
C GLN A 289 8.76 -19.76 9.35
N ALA A 290 7.82 -20.70 9.52
CA ALA A 290 8.05 -22.11 9.36
C ALA A 290 6.85 -22.72 8.68
N SER A 291 7.06 -23.66 7.75
CA SER A 291 5.99 -24.39 7.07
C SER A 291 6.40 -25.82 6.79
N ALA A 292 5.42 -26.72 6.76
CA ALA A 292 5.60 -28.09 6.37
C ALA A 292 4.47 -28.53 5.44
N ASP A 293 4.80 -29.43 4.52
CA ASP A 293 3.83 -30.12 3.68
C ASP A 293 3.40 -31.43 4.39
N TYR A 294 2.11 -31.73 4.41
CA TYR A 294 1.53 -32.93 5.02
C TYR A 294 0.76 -33.72 3.97
N GLY A 295 1.13 -34.96 3.80
CA GLY A 295 0.62 -35.80 2.73
C GLY A 295 1.38 -35.59 1.41
N SER A 296 0.86 -36.16 0.33
CA SER A 296 1.46 -36.09 -1.00
C SER A 296 0.38 -36.08 -2.09
N GLY A 297 0.71 -35.55 -3.26
CA GLY A 297 -0.23 -35.50 -4.39
C GLY A 297 -1.25 -34.35 -4.28
N SER A 298 -2.46 -34.62 -4.79
CA SER A 298 -3.52 -33.60 -4.95
C SER A 298 -4.24 -33.24 -3.66
N ASP A 299 -4.01 -33.93 -2.56
CA ASP A 299 -4.66 -33.73 -1.27
C ASP A 299 -3.66 -33.28 -0.18
N ALA A 300 -2.47 -32.86 -0.57
CA ALA A 300 -1.46 -32.35 0.35
C ALA A 300 -1.93 -31.03 0.99
N ILE A 301 -1.67 -30.90 2.29
CA ILE A 301 -1.90 -29.69 3.05
C ILE A 301 -0.56 -29.03 3.38
N ARG A 302 -0.40 -27.76 3.03
CA ARG A 302 0.70 -26.94 3.52
C ARG A 302 0.23 -26.20 4.77
N LEU A 303 0.87 -26.49 5.90
CA LEU A 303 0.63 -25.82 7.16
C LEU A 303 1.84 -24.95 7.52
N GLY A 304 1.60 -23.69 7.87
CA GLY A 304 2.66 -22.74 8.22
C GLY A 304 2.31 -21.89 9.44
N ILE A 305 3.36 -21.43 10.11
CA ILE A 305 3.30 -20.47 11.20
C ILE A 305 4.19 -19.29 10.82
N VAL A 306 3.61 -18.09 10.88
CA VAL A 306 4.33 -16.84 10.62
C VAL A 306 4.34 -15.99 11.90
N ASP A 307 5.52 -15.58 12.34
CA ASP A 307 5.73 -14.67 13.46
C ASP A 307 5.94 -13.26 12.92
N MET A 308 4.95 -12.41 13.16
CA MET A 308 4.94 -10.98 12.80
C MET A 308 5.30 -10.08 13.99
N GLY A 309 6.16 -10.52 14.88
CA GLY A 309 6.51 -9.81 16.11
C GLY A 309 6.93 -8.36 15.90
N ALA A 310 7.59 -8.04 14.79
CA ALA A 310 7.96 -6.69 14.41
C ALA A 310 6.77 -5.85 13.86
N ASN A 311 5.67 -6.51 13.44
CA ASN A 311 4.52 -5.90 12.74
C ASN A 311 3.17 -6.16 13.43
N ARG A 312 3.14 -6.28 14.75
CA ARG A 312 1.92 -6.57 15.53
C ARG A 312 0.76 -5.60 15.25
N ALA A 313 1.07 -4.32 15.05
CA ALA A 313 0.07 -3.31 14.73
C ALA A 313 -0.69 -3.63 13.42
N MET A 314 -0.02 -4.20 12.42
CA MET A 314 -0.65 -4.60 11.15
C MET A 314 -1.63 -5.76 11.34
N LEU A 315 -1.30 -6.75 12.18
CA LEU A 315 -2.21 -7.86 12.51
C LEU A 315 -3.44 -7.39 13.30
N THR A 316 -3.26 -6.41 14.18
CA THR A 316 -4.37 -5.83 14.93
C THR A 316 -5.37 -5.16 13.99
N LEU A 317 -4.89 -4.43 12.98
CA LEU A 317 -5.74 -3.82 11.96
C LEU A 317 -6.44 -4.87 11.09
N ALA A 318 -5.74 -5.93 10.69
CA ALA A 318 -6.33 -7.03 9.92
C ALA A 318 -7.44 -7.76 10.71
N GLY A 319 -7.27 -7.91 12.02
CA GLY A 319 -8.28 -8.51 12.90
C GLY A 319 -9.56 -7.67 13.11
N MET A 320 -9.57 -6.41 12.70
CA MET A 320 -10.75 -5.52 12.79
C MET A 320 -11.66 -5.62 11.57
N VAL A 321 -11.16 -6.16 10.45
CA VAL A 321 -11.94 -6.30 9.22
C VAL A 321 -12.76 -7.58 9.32
N GLN A 322 -14.07 -7.48 9.15
CA GLN A 322 -14.98 -8.62 8.97
C GLN A 322 -15.54 -8.54 7.55
N THR A 323 -15.39 -9.62 6.79
CA THR A 323 -15.90 -9.74 5.43
C THR A 323 -16.63 -11.07 5.27
N ASP A 324 -17.70 -11.11 4.49
CA ASP A 324 -18.36 -12.33 4.01
C ASP A 324 -18.72 -12.11 2.54
N GLU A 325 -17.77 -12.37 1.67
CA GLU A 325 -17.94 -12.26 0.22
C GLU A 325 -18.19 -13.64 -0.37
N ARG A 326 -19.28 -13.79 -1.09
CA ARG A 326 -19.67 -15.03 -1.78
C ARG A 326 -19.91 -14.77 -3.26
N SER A 327 -19.38 -15.64 -4.09
CA SER A 327 -19.56 -15.61 -5.55
C SER A 327 -19.73 -17.02 -6.11
N ALA A 328 -20.10 -17.12 -7.38
CA ALA A 328 -20.14 -18.42 -8.07
C ALA A 328 -18.76 -19.08 -8.14
N SER A 329 -17.67 -18.33 -8.00
CA SER A 329 -16.29 -18.83 -8.04
C SER A 329 -15.72 -19.18 -6.65
N GLY A 330 -16.48 -19.00 -5.56
CA GLY A 330 -16.02 -19.32 -4.20
C GLY A 330 -16.47 -18.31 -3.17
N TYR A 331 -15.81 -18.32 -2.01
CA TYR A 331 -16.05 -17.36 -0.93
C TYR A 331 -14.76 -16.92 -0.25
N ASP A 332 -14.82 -15.76 0.40
CA ASP A 332 -13.77 -15.18 1.23
C ASP A 332 -14.42 -14.57 2.49
N LYS A 333 -14.09 -15.11 3.67
CA LYS A 333 -14.72 -14.74 4.94
C LYS A 333 -13.67 -14.44 5.98
N VAL A 334 -13.82 -13.30 6.65
CA VAL A 334 -13.06 -12.95 7.85
C VAL A 334 -14.05 -12.75 8.99
N PHE A 335 -13.90 -13.51 10.06
CA PHE A 335 -14.79 -13.48 11.21
C PHE A 335 -14.05 -13.74 12.53
N GLN A 336 -14.74 -13.55 13.65
CA GLN A 336 -14.21 -13.83 14.98
C GLN A 336 -14.74 -15.17 15.49
N GLN A 337 -13.84 -16.05 15.93
CA GLN A 337 -14.18 -17.32 16.55
C GLN A 337 -13.30 -17.55 17.79
N GLY A 338 -13.92 -17.77 18.94
CA GLY A 338 -13.18 -18.00 20.18
C GLY A 338 -12.21 -16.86 20.58
N GLY A 339 -12.54 -15.61 20.23
CA GLY A 339 -11.69 -14.44 20.49
C GLY A 339 -10.50 -14.29 19.53
N ARG A 340 -10.41 -15.11 18.49
CA ARG A 340 -9.38 -15.07 17.45
C ARG A 340 -9.98 -14.67 16.12
N THR A 341 -9.22 -13.95 15.30
CA THR A 341 -9.61 -13.65 13.92
C THR A 341 -9.31 -14.85 13.05
N VAL A 342 -10.34 -15.34 12.34
CA VAL A 342 -10.29 -16.44 11.39
C VAL A 342 -10.51 -15.89 10.00
N HIS A 343 -9.73 -16.38 9.04
CA HIS A 343 -9.91 -16.11 7.62
C HIS A 343 -10.07 -17.42 6.88
N GLU A 344 -11.19 -17.57 6.18
CA GLU A 344 -11.49 -18.70 5.30
C GLU A 344 -11.62 -18.23 3.87
N GLN A 345 -10.90 -18.86 2.96
CA GLN A 345 -11.00 -18.61 1.53
C GLN A 345 -11.16 -19.93 0.78
N TRP A 346 -12.12 -19.95 -0.15
CA TRP A 346 -12.35 -21.07 -1.04
C TRP A 346 -12.47 -20.64 -2.49
N ASN A 347 -11.71 -21.27 -3.37
CA ASN A 347 -11.81 -21.10 -4.82
C ASN A 347 -12.37 -22.37 -5.43
N ALA A 348 -13.60 -22.33 -5.94
CA ALA A 348 -14.31 -23.48 -6.48
C ALA A 348 -13.68 -23.99 -7.81
N ALA A 349 -13.18 -23.09 -8.66
CA ALA A 349 -12.58 -23.48 -9.94
C ALA A 349 -11.24 -24.19 -9.74
N ALA A 350 -10.40 -23.71 -8.82
CA ALA A 350 -9.13 -24.33 -8.49
C ALA A 350 -9.25 -25.45 -7.46
N LYS A 351 -10.45 -25.68 -6.87
CA LYS A 351 -10.67 -26.54 -5.70
C LYS A 351 -9.64 -26.31 -4.61
N HIS A 352 -9.27 -25.05 -4.39
CA HIS A 352 -8.22 -24.65 -3.47
C HIS A 352 -8.84 -23.90 -2.28
N GLY A 353 -8.50 -24.37 -1.07
CA GLY A 353 -8.90 -23.76 0.19
C GLY A 353 -7.73 -23.19 0.96
N GLU A 354 -8.03 -22.20 1.76
CA GLU A 354 -7.12 -21.57 2.72
C GLU A 354 -7.89 -21.29 4.01
N TYR A 355 -7.31 -21.69 5.15
CA TYR A 355 -7.82 -21.41 6.47
C TYR A 355 -6.70 -20.84 7.34
N SER A 356 -6.89 -19.68 7.93
CA SER A 356 -5.87 -19.09 8.79
C SER A 356 -6.46 -18.46 10.05
N VAL A 357 -5.67 -18.46 11.12
CA VAL A 357 -6.05 -17.93 12.45
C VAL A 357 -4.95 -17.01 12.94
N ILE A 358 -5.34 -15.82 13.43
CA ILE A 358 -4.43 -14.89 14.11
C ILE A 358 -4.43 -15.22 15.61
N VAL A 359 -3.25 -15.46 16.17
CA VAL A 359 -3.05 -15.85 17.56
C VAL A 359 -2.21 -14.80 18.28
N GLY A 360 -2.70 -14.34 19.42
CA GLY A 360 -2.00 -13.38 20.31
C GLY A 360 -1.64 -12.05 19.65
N GLY A 361 -2.28 -11.69 18.53
CA GLY A 361 -1.93 -10.49 17.75
C GLY A 361 -0.50 -10.50 17.20
N ARG A 362 0.14 -11.67 17.12
CA ARG A 362 1.53 -11.84 16.69
C ARG A 362 1.73 -12.95 15.67
N PHE A 363 1.09 -14.07 15.86
CA PHE A 363 1.28 -15.24 15.00
C PHE A 363 0.11 -15.42 14.04
N VAL A 364 0.41 -15.84 12.82
CA VAL A 364 -0.57 -16.31 11.84
C VAL A 364 -0.31 -17.78 11.61
N VAL A 365 -1.28 -18.62 11.93
CA VAL A 365 -1.27 -20.05 11.60
C VAL A 365 -2.16 -20.26 10.40
N LYS A 366 -1.63 -20.89 9.34
CA LYS A 366 -2.30 -20.98 8.04
C LYS A 366 -2.18 -22.39 7.48
N ALA A 367 -3.30 -22.98 7.08
CA ALA A 367 -3.35 -24.20 6.28
C ALA A 367 -3.92 -23.91 4.90
N ALA A 368 -3.33 -24.48 3.86
CA ALA A 368 -3.79 -24.34 2.49
C ALA A 368 -3.59 -25.65 1.72
N GLY A 369 -4.50 -25.93 0.78
CA GLY A 369 -4.39 -27.13 -0.05
C GLY A 369 -5.38 -27.14 -1.21
N ALA A 370 -5.08 -27.93 -2.24
CA ALA A 370 -5.98 -28.19 -3.33
C ALA A 370 -6.64 -29.56 -3.12
N GLY A 371 -7.91 -29.70 -3.50
CA GLY A 371 -8.63 -30.98 -3.37
C GLY A 371 -8.98 -31.41 -1.94
N VAL A 372 -8.72 -30.58 -0.94
CA VAL A 372 -9.02 -30.83 0.48
C VAL A 372 -10.23 -30.02 0.94
N SER A 373 -11.00 -30.55 1.91
CA SER A 373 -12.13 -29.83 2.48
C SER A 373 -11.67 -28.71 3.42
N MET A 374 -12.52 -27.71 3.64
CA MET A 374 -12.26 -26.63 4.61
C MET A 374 -12.12 -27.19 6.03
N ASP A 375 -12.93 -28.21 6.40
CA ASP A 375 -12.82 -28.88 7.70
C ASP A 375 -11.45 -29.54 7.90
N ALA A 376 -10.83 -30.11 6.85
CA ALA A 376 -9.49 -30.67 6.93
C ALA A 376 -8.42 -29.59 7.12
N LEU A 377 -8.60 -28.41 6.51
CA LEU A 377 -7.71 -27.27 6.72
C LEU A 377 -7.85 -26.69 8.13
N GLN A 378 -9.09 -26.61 8.65
CA GLN A 378 -9.35 -26.21 10.03
C GLN A 378 -8.70 -27.19 11.01
N GLN A 379 -8.89 -28.50 10.85
CA GLN A 379 -8.25 -29.52 11.67
C GLN A 379 -6.72 -29.42 11.63
N ALA A 380 -6.15 -29.07 10.49
CA ALA A 380 -4.70 -28.88 10.37
C ALA A 380 -4.22 -27.69 11.20
N VAL A 381 -4.95 -26.57 11.23
CA VAL A 381 -4.65 -25.41 12.09
C VAL A 381 -4.84 -25.76 13.57
N ASP A 382 -5.91 -26.47 13.92
CA ASP A 382 -6.21 -26.89 15.29
C ASP A 382 -5.20 -27.92 15.85
N ALA A 383 -4.47 -28.62 14.95
CA ALA A 383 -3.37 -29.50 15.36
C ALA A 383 -2.12 -28.75 15.86
N VAL A 384 -2.03 -27.45 15.64
CA VAL A 384 -1.01 -26.57 16.23
C VAL A 384 -1.45 -26.16 17.63
N ASP A 385 -0.55 -26.23 18.62
CA ASP A 385 -0.85 -25.71 19.98
C ASP A 385 -0.97 -24.18 19.97
N LEU A 386 -2.17 -23.70 19.61
CA LEU A 386 -2.49 -22.27 19.57
C LEU A 386 -2.39 -21.62 20.97
N ALA A 387 -2.55 -22.39 22.06
CA ALA A 387 -2.41 -21.87 23.41
C ALA A 387 -0.92 -21.66 23.75
N GLN A 388 -0.03 -22.51 23.25
CA GLN A 388 1.41 -22.32 23.35
C GLN A 388 1.86 -21.06 22.60
N LEU A 389 1.37 -20.84 21.36
CA LEU A 389 1.63 -19.63 20.60
C LEU A 389 1.16 -18.37 21.34
N ASP A 390 -0.02 -18.44 21.98
CA ASP A 390 -0.54 -17.30 22.75
C ASP A 390 0.34 -16.97 23.99
N ARG A 391 0.89 -18.00 24.65
CA ARG A 391 1.89 -17.80 25.73
C ARG A 391 3.19 -17.17 25.24
N LEU A 392 3.57 -17.39 23.97
CA LEU A 392 4.79 -16.87 23.36
C LEU A 392 4.62 -15.46 22.77
N LYS A 393 3.43 -14.89 22.82
CA LYS A 393 3.12 -13.61 22.14
C LYS A 393 4.05 -12.45 22.54
N ASP A 394 4.55 -12.43 23.76
CA ASP A 394 5.42 -11.37 24.29
C ASP A 394 6.89 -11.82 24.45
N THR A 395 7.23 -13.06 24.05
CA THR A 395 8.58 -13.62 24.18
C THR A 395 9.44 -13.18 22.98
N PRO A 396 10.55 -12.45 23.17
CA PRO A 396 11.45 -12.11 22.08
C PRO A 396 12.17 -13.36 21.55
N GLY A 397 12.36 -13.43 20.22
CA GLY A 397 13.19 -14.44 19.59
C GLY A 397 14.67 -14.21 19.91
N GLN A 398 15.38 -15.31 20.09
CA GLN A 398 16.83 -15.30 20.29
C GLN A 398 17.60 -14.97 19.01
#